data_a26d310386ea634906c79d72ce9a4ead
#
_entry.id   a26d310386ea634906c79d72ce9a4ead
#
_cell.length_a   1.000
_cell.length_b   1.000
_cell.length_c   1.000
_cell.angle_alpha   90.00
_cell.angle_beta   90.00
_cell.angle_gamma   90.00
#
_symmetry.space_group_name_H-M   'P 1'
#
loop_
_entity.id
_entity.type
_entity.pdbx_description
1 polymer ?
#
loop_
_entity_poly.entity_id
_entity_poly.type
_entity_poly.pdbx_seq_one_letter_code
_entity_poly.pdbx_strand_id
1 'polypeptide(L)'
;MNQMKYLELIIKNSIANICLKRSPINAFSIDFLNEILITLREVNNKKDVLAVMVSSSIPNIFCAGLDLDILIDKPILEVRKFLELLYIELWDTQYNMNKPTIAVIDGAARGGGMTLAISCDMIIASDKASFGYPEIDLGLLPAIHFNHLPKIVGRYRAFDLLFSGRKFDADEALSMGLINKKVPQANLIEEAKKTATLFTHKSPTTIKLARAAFMRTNDLDYRRGVANAVEDFCNAAMTPDAQEGLRAFLEKRKPNWK
;
A
#
# COMPACT_ATOMS: atom_id res chain seq x y z
N MET A 1 -13.96 18.41 -12.80
CA MET A 1 -13.06 17.66 -11.94
C MET A 1 -13.21 18.20 -10.53
N ASN A 2 -13.70 17.41 -9.59
CA ASN A 2 -13.68 17.84 -8.18
C ASN A 2 -12.24 18.09 -7.79
N GLN A 3 -11.99 19.18 -7.05
CA GLN A 3 -10.66 19.55 -6.61
C GLN A 3 -10.14 18.45 -5.67
N MET A 4 -9.11 17.72 -6.09
CA MET A 4 -8.47 16.69 -5.27
C MET A 4 -7.84 17.34 -4.04
N LYS A 5 -8.25 16.89 -2.85
CA LYS A 5 -7.78 17.44 -1.57
C LYS A 5 -6.46 16.83 -1.14
N TYR A 6 -6.33 15.51 -1.29
CA TYR A 6 -5.24 14.72 -0.75
C TYR A 6 -4.33 14.09 -1.81
N LEU A 7 -4.67 14.29 -3.08
CA LEU A 7 -3.90 13.81 -4.22
C LEU A 7 -3.56 14.93 -5.19
N GLU A 8 -2.50 14.71 -5.94
CA GLU A 8 -2.22 15.43 -7.17
C GLU A 8 -2.09 14.41 -8.30
N LEU A 9 -2.81 14.63 -9.40
CA LEU A 9 -2.76 13.79 -10.60
C LEU A 9 -2.05 14.53 -11.72
N ILE A 10 -0.91 14.01 -12.14
CA ILE A 10 -0.13 14.54 -13.27
C ILE A 10 -0.10 13.48 -14.37
N ILE A 11 -0.59 13.82 -15.56
CA ILE A 11 -0.53 12.94 -16.74
C ILE A 11 0.43 13.54 -17.74
N LYS A 12 1.48 12.81 -18.08
CA LYS A 12 2.49 13.21 -19.08
C LYS A 12 3.03 11.98 -19.80
N ASN A 13 3.18 12.06 -21.13
CA ASN A 13 3.74 10.98 -21.95
C ASN A 13 3.03 9.62 -21.73
N SER A 14 1.70 9.64 -21.63
CA SER A 14 0.85 8.47 -21.36
C SER A 14 1.10 7.78 -20.02
N ILE A 15 1.76 8.45 -19.08
CA ILE A 15 1.99 7.99 -17.71
C ILE A 15 1.19 8.90 -16.76
N ALA A 16 0.36 8.31 -15.93
CA ALA A 16 -0.30 9.01 -14.82
C ALA A 16 0.54 8.85 -13.56
N ASN A 17 0.89 9.94 -12.90
CA ASN A 17 1.45 9.93 -11.55
C ASN A 17 0.39 10.41 -10.57
N ILE A 18 -0.05 9.51 -9.70
CA ILE A 18 -0.93 9.79 -8.56
C ILE A 18 -0.03 10.07 -7.36
N CYS A 19 0.11 11.35 -7.00
CA CYS A 19 0.99 11.81 -5.94
C CYS A 19 0.19 12.02 -4.65
N LEU A 20 0.51 11.25 -3.61
CA LEU A 20 -0.07 11.38 -2.28
C LEU A 20 0.43 12.66 -1.61
N LYS A 21 -0.48 13.49 -1.05
CA LYS A 21 -0.14 14.77 -0.41
C LYS A 21 -0.93 15.08 0.87
N ARG A 22 -1.40 14.05 1.57
CA ARG A 22 -2.11 14.22 2.84
C ARG A 22 -1.12 14.44 3.98
N SER A 23 -0.85 15.71 4.30
CA SER A 23 0.00 16.08 5.44
C SER A 23 -0.56 15.53 6.76
N PRO A 24 0.31 15.20 7.76
CA PRO A 24 1.78 15.26 7.66
C PRO A 24 2.43 13.98 7.12
N ILE A 25 1.74 12.83 7.05
CA ILE A 25 2.36 11.51 6.89
C ILE A 25 1.60 10.59 5.94
N ASN A 26 0.67 11.09 5.15
CA ASN A 26 -0.18 10.29 4.26
C ASN A 26 -0.92 9.14 4.98
N ALA A 27 -1.29 9.31 6.27
CA ALA A 27 -2.07 8.31 6.98
C ALA A 27 -3.48 8.17 6.35
N PHE A 28 -3.99 6.94 6.24
CA PHE A 28 -5.27 6.69 5.59
C PHE A 28 -6.46 7.09 6.47
N SER A 29 -7.28 7.99 5.98
CA SER A 29 -8.66 8.21 6.39
C SER A 29 -9.62 7.66 5.36
N ILE A 30 -10.90 7.55 5.69
CA ILE A 30 -11.96 7.12 4.75
C ILE A 30 -11.97 8.02 3.51
N ASP A 31 -11.92 9.35 3.70
CA ASP A 31 -11.95 10.30 2.59
C ASP A 31 -10.72 10.16 1.68
N PHE A 32 -9.53 9.96 2.27
CA PHE A 32 -8.30 9.79 1.51
C PHE A 32 -8.31 8.49 0.70
N LEU A 33 -8.76 7.38 1.29
CA LEU A 33 -8.92 6.12 0.56
C LEU A 33 -9.93 6.24 -0.58
N ASN A 34 -11.07 6.87 -0.34
CA ASN A 34 -12.06 7.11 -1.39
C ASN A 34 -11.49 7.94 -2.53
N GLU A 35 -10.69 8.98 -2.23
CA GLU A 35 -10.05 9.80 -3.26
C GLU A 35 -9.04 8.98 -4.08
N ILE A 36 -8.25 8.10 -3.44
CA ILE A 36 -7.35 7.15 -4.13
C ILE A 36 -8.14 6.21 -5.05
N LEU A 37 -9.19 5.59 -4.53
CA LEU A 37 -10.03 4.64 -5.29
C LEU A 37 -10.68 5.28 -6.51
N ILE A 38 -11.27 6.46 -6.34
CA ILE A 38 -11.87 7.24 -7.43
C ILE A 38 -10.81 7.56 -8.48
N THR A 39 -9.65 8.06 -8.05
CA THR A 39 -8.55 8.45 -8.96
C THR A 39 -8.01 7.25 -9.75
N LEU A 40 -7.80 6.09 -9.09
CA LEU A 40 -7.37 4.87 -9.76
C LEU A 40 -8.40 4.42 -10.82
N ARG A 41 -9.69 4.44 -10.49
CA ARG A 41 -10.78 4.07 -11.43
C ARG A 41 -10.87 5.05 -12.60
N GLU A 42 -10.75 6.35 -12.35
CA GLU A 42 -10.71 7.38 -13.40
C GLU A 42 -9.53 7.18 -14.35
N VAL A 43 -8.32 7.01 -13.78
CA VAL A 43 -7.10 6.79 -14.57
C VAL A 43 -7.17 5.49 -15.35
N ASN A 44 -7.78 4.44 -14.79
CA ASN A 44 -7.98 3.17 -15.48
C ASN A 44 -8.84 3.33 -16.74
N ASN A 45 -9.81 4.24 -16.73
CA ASN A 45 -10.71 4.50 -17.87
C ASN A 45 -10.15 5.48 -18.92
N LYS A 46 -9.05 6.20 -18.63
CA LYS A 46 -8.45 7.14 -19.59
C LYS A 46 -7.67 6.41 -20.68
N LYS A 47 -8.06 6.60 -21.94
CA LYS A 47 -7.43 5.93 -23.10
C LYS A 47 -6.00 6.42 -23.38
N ASP A 48 -5.70 7.65 -23.02
CA ASP A 48 -4.40 8.31 -23.19
C ASP A 48 -3.37 7.95 -22.10
N VAL A 49 -3.79 7.22 -21.05
CA VAL A 49 -2.91 6.70 -19.99
C VAL A 49 -2.62 5.23 -20.25
N LEU A 50 -1.35 4.84 -20.26
CA LEU A 50 -0.87 3.49 -20.52
C LEU A 50 -0.09 2.86 -19.35
N ALA A 51 0.38 3.67 -18.39
CA ALA A 51 0.99 3.21 -17.15
C ALA A 51 0.66 4.17 -16.00
N VAL A 52 0.70 3.68 -14.78
CA VAL A 52 0.36 4.43 -13.57
C VAL A 52 1.52 4.35 -12.58
N MET A 53 1.89 5.49 -12.00
CA MET A 53 2.80 5.60 -10.88
C MET A 53 2.04 6.09 -9.66
N VAL A 54 2.37 5.57 -8.48
CA VAL A 54 1.87 6.06 -7.18
C VAL A 54 3.07 6.53 -6.38
N SER A 55 3.13 7.82 -6.08
CA SER A 55 4.25 8.47 -5.37
C SER A 55 3.76 9.31 -4.20
N SER A 56 4.67 9.96 -3.49
CA SER A 56 4.35 10.90 -2.39
C SER A 56 5.08 12.21 -2.56
N SER A 57 4.44 13.32 -2.20
CA SER A 57 5.08 14.63 -2.07
C SER A 57 5.49 14.96 -0.63
N ILE A 58 5.16 14.09 0.34
CA ILE A 58 5.56 14.29 1.74
C ILE A 58 7.02 13.83 1.89
N PRO A 59 7.95 14.72 2.28
CA PRO A 59 9.36 14.36 2.40
C PRO A 59 9.60 13.18 3.34
N ASN A 60 10.39 12.21 2.88
CA ASN A 60 10.76 10.99 3.63
C ASN A 60 9.60 10.09 4.05
N ILE A 61 8.41 10.30 3.51
CA ILE A 61 7.21 9.51 3.81
C ILE A 61 6.52 9.12 2.49
N PHE A 62 6.36 7.83 2.27
CA PHE A 62 5.42 7.33 1.28
C PHE A 62 4.01 7.31 1.86
N CYS A 63 3.80 6.51 2.91
CA CYS A 63 2.54 6.44 3.64
C CYS A 63 2.77 5.75 5.00
N ALA A 64 2.31 6.36 6.07
CA ALA A 64 2.49 5.87 7.45
C ALA A 64 1.49 4.78 7.87
N GLY A 65 0.53 4.43 7.01
CA GLY A 65 -0.50 3.45 7.30
C GLY A 65 -1.84 4.08 7.70
N LEU A 66 -2.50 3.51 8.70
CA LEU A 66 -3.82 3.92 9.15
C LEU A 66 -3.76 5.19 10.00
N ASP A 67 -4.76 6.04 9.84
CA ASP A 67 -5.05 7.09 10.81
C ASP A 67 -5.66 6.42 12.06
N LEU A 68 -4.96 6.45 13.19
CA LEU A 68 -5.34 5.69 14.38
C LEU A 68 -6.67 6.14 15.01
N ASP A 69 -7.10 7.36 14.70
CA ASP A 69 -8.41 7.87 15.11
C ASP A 69 -9.59 7.05 14.58
N ILE A 70 -9.33 6.19 13.56
CA ILE A 70 -10.33 5.27 12.99
C ILE A 70 -10.53 4.02 13.86
N LEU A 71 -9.57 3.73 14.75
CA LEU A 71 -9.54 2.49 15.53
C LEU A 71 -9.87 2.71 17.01
N ILE A 72 -9.42 3.85 17.59
CA ILE A 72 -9.50 4.09 19.02
C ILE A 72 -10.95 4.34 19.42
N ASP A 73 -11.44 3.51 20.32
CA ASP A 73 -12.79 3.58 20.91
C ASP A 73 -13.91 3.62 19.84
N LYS A 74 -13.65 3.09 18.62
CA LYS A 74 -14.63 3.05 17.54
C LYS A 74 -15.46 1.77 17.57
N PRO A 75 -16.73 1.86 17.17
CA PRO A 75 -17.56 0.67 16.97
C PRO A 75 -16.95 -0.24 15.90
N ILE A 76 -17.01 -1.55 16.13
CA ILE A 76 -16.45 -2.55 15.21
C ILE A 76 -16.95 -2.39 13.77
N LEU A 77 -18.19 -1.96 13.58
CA LEU A 77 -18.76 -1.75 12.25
C LEU A 77 -18.09 -0.59 11.47
N GLU A 78 -17.60 0.43 12.17
CA GLU A 78 -16.85 1.53 11.54
C GLU A 78 -15.45 1.07 11.16
N VAL A 79 -14.77 0.35 12.04
CA VAL A 79 -13.46 -0.27 11.76
C VAL A 79 -13.59 -1.21 10.56
N ARG A 80 -14.60 -2.07 10.53
CA ARG A 80 -14.86 -2.98 9.41
C ARG A 80 -15.03 -2.26 8.10
N LYS A 81 -15.88 -1.23 8.03
CA LYS A 81 -16.10 -0.44 6.81
C LYS A 81 -14.80 0.16 6.27
N PHE A 82 -13.94 0.66 7.16
CA PHE A 82 -12.64 1.19 6.76
C PHE A 82 -11.73 0.09 6.19
N LEU A 83 -11.67 -1.08 6.85
CA LEU A 83 -10.86 -2.20 6.38
C LEU A 83 -11.37 -2.80 5.06
N GLU A 84 -12.69 -2.81 4.85
CA GLU A 84 -13.28 -3.19 3.56
C GLU A 84 -12.81 -2.26 2.44
N LEU A 85 -12.74 -0.94 2.68
CA LEU A 85 -12.17 0.01 1.71
C LEU A 85 -10.69 -0.27 1.45
N LEU A 86 -9.89 -0.47 2.51
CA LEU A 86 -8.44 -0.64 2.37
C LEU A 86 -8.06 -2.04 1.84
N TYR A 87 -8.69 -3.09 2.34
CA TYR A 87 -8.30 -4.47 2.03
C TYR A 87 -9.06 -5.05 0.84
N ILE A 88 -10.35 -4.76 0.70
CA ILE A 88 -11.17 -5.31 -0.39
C ILE A 88 -11.20 -4.36 -1.58
N GLU A 89 -11.69 -3.14 -1.40
CA GLU A 89 -11.91 -2.20 -2.50
C GLU A 89 -10.61 -1.76 -3.18
N LEU A 90 -9.56 -1.47 -2.41
CA LEU A 90 -8.26 -1.07 -2.97
C LEU A 90 -7.63 -2.21 -3.77
N TRP A 91 -7.63 -3.43 -3.21
CA TRP A 91 -7.11 -4.59 -3.92
C TRP A 91 -7.92 -4.95 -5.16
N ASP A 92 -9.25 -4.97 -5.06
CA ASP A 92 -10.09 -5.20 -6.24
C ASP A 92 -9.87 -4.14 -7.32
N THR A 93 -9.72 -2.87 -6.92
CA THR A 93 -9.43 -1.79 -7.84
C THR A 93 -8.07 -1.99 -8.53
N GLN A 94 -7.01 -2.27 -7.77
CA GLN A 94 -5.66 -2.54 -8.31
C GLN A 94 -5.61 -3.84 -9.13
N TYR A 95 -6.23 -4.91 -8.64
CA TYR A 95 -6.32 -6.19 -9.34
C TYR A 95 -6.95 -6.04 -10.73
N ASN A 96 -8.00 -5.23 -10.84
CA ASN A 96 -8.74 -5.01 -12.09
C ASN A 96 -8.22 -3.84 -12.93
N MET A 97 -7.06 -3.25 -12.59
CA MET A 97 -6.42 -2.26 -13.45
C MET A 97 -6.08 -2.87 -14.81
N ASN A 98 -6.33 -2.12 -15.88
CA ASN A 98 -5.98 -2.50 -17.25
C ASN A 98 -4.56 -2.06 -17.65
N LYS A 99 -3.82 -1.48 -16.71
CA LYS A 99 -2.54 -0.78 -16.90
C LYS A 99 -1.56 -1.20 -15.83
N PRO A 100 -0.26 -1.33 -16.14
CA PRO A 100 0.76 -1.56 -15.14
C PRO A 100 0.82 -0.41 -14.13
N THR A 101 0.99 -0.77 -12.86
CA THR A 101 1.08 0.15 -11.73
C THR A 101 2.44 0.02 -11.04
N ILE A 102 3.04 1.15 -10.66
CA ILE A 102 4.36 1.22 -10.03
C ILE A 102 4.26 2.06 -8.76
N ALA A 103 4.55 1.47 -7.61
CA ALA A 103 4.77 2.23 -6.39
C ALA A 103 6.18 2.84 -6.41
N VAL A 104 6.27 4.15 -6.18
CA VAL A 104 7.52 4.93 -6.19
C VAL A 104 7.76 5.43 -4.77
N ILE A 105 8.65 4.75 -4.05
CA ILE A 105 8.78 4.91 -2.60
C ILE A 105 10.04 5.69 -2.24
N ASP A 106 9.83 6.92 -1.74
CA ASP A 106 10.88 7.77 -1.22
C ASP A 106 10.65 8.03 0.27
N GLY A 107 11.12 7.13 1.12
CA GLY A 107 10.95 7.24 2.57
C GLY A 107 10.13 6.12 3.19
N ALA A 108 9.41 6.42 4.27
CA ALA A 108 8.73 5.41 5.07
C ALA A 108 7.44 4.89 4.43
N ALA A 109 7.33 3.57 4.28
CA ALA A 109 6.09 2.85 4.00
C ALA A 109 5.78 1.91 5.17
N ARG A 110 4.65 2.09 5.84
CA ARG A 110 4.28 1.35 7.07
C ARG A 110 2.86 0.80 6.98
N GLY A 111 2.64 -0.41 7.47
CA GLY A 111 1.33 -0.99 7.64
C GLY A 111 0.43 -0.86 6.41
N GLY A 112 -0.66 -0.11 6.51
CA GLY A 112 -1.54 0.19 5.37
C GLY A 112 -0.81 0.84 4.18
N GLY A 113 0.28 1.59 4.40
CA GLY A 113 1.13 2.11 3.33
C GLY A 113 1.82 1.00 2.55
N MET A 114 2.19 -0.10 3.23
CA MET A 114 2.67 -1.31 2.56
C MET A 114 1.54 -1.99 1.80
N THR A 115 0.30 -1.96 2.29
CA THR A 115 -0.87 -2.47 1.56
C THR A 115 -1.01 -1.78 0.19
N LEU A 116 -0.92 -0.46 0.15
CA LEU A 116 -0.95 0.30 -1.11
C LEU A 116 0.25 -0.03 -2.00
N ALA A 117 1.46 -0.12 -1.42
CA ALA A 117 2.68 -0.38 -2.19
C ALA A 117 2.66 -1.76 -2.87
N ILE A 118 2.33 -2.82 -2.11
CA ILE A 118 2.32 -4.20 -2.64
C ILE A 118 1.09 -4.53 -3.48
N SER A 119 0.06 -3.68 -3.47
CA SER A 119 -1.06 -3.79 -4.43
C SER A 119 -0.66 -3.33 -5.84
N CYS A 120 0.43 -2.57 -6.00
CA CYS A 120 0.99 -2.23 -7.29
C CYS A 120 1.73 -3.43 -7.91
N ASP A 121 1.87 -3.43 -9.24
CA ASP A 121 2.56 -4.51 -9.96
C ASP A 121 4.08 -4.49 -9.76
N MET A 122 4.64 -3.32 -9.46
CA MET A 122 6.08 -3.13 -9.22
C MET A 122 6.32 -2.10 -8.11
N ILE A 123 7.46 -2.24 -7.44
CA ILE A 123 7.93 -1.26 -6.46
C ILE A 123 9.35 -0.81 -6.83
N ILE A 124 9.53 0.51 -6.98
CA ILE A 124 10.85 1.14 -7.13
C ILE A 124 11.06 2.05 -5.93
N ALA A 125 12.16 1.88 -5.24
CA ALA A 125 12.44 2.59 -4.00
C ALA A 125 13.76 3.38 -4.07
N SER A 126 13.82 4.47 -3.33
CA SER A 126 15.09 5.17 -3.10
C SER A 126 15.95 4.41 -2.09
N ASP A 127 17.23 4.76 -2.05
CA ASP A 127 18.19 4.32 -1.02
C ASP A 127 17.83 4.85 0.39
N LYS A 128 16.87 5.79 0.49
CA LYS A 128 16.34 6.34 1.75
C LYS A 128 15.03 5.69 2.18
N ALA A 129 14.47 4.82 1.34
CA ALA A 129 13.23 4.15 1.66
C ALA A 129 13.39 3.18 2.83
N SER A 130 12.35 3.09 3.65
CA SER A 130 12.27 2.13 4.75
C SER A 130 10.86 1.57 4.86
N PHE A 131 10.79 0.32 5.27
CA PHE A 131 9.57 -0.48 5.27
C PHE A 131 9.29 -1.06 6.66
N GLY A 132 8.06 -1.51 6.90
CA GLY A 132 7.73 -2.19 8.15
C GLY A 132 6.24 -2.44 8.33
N TYR A 133 5.95 -3.37 9.23
CA TYR A 133 4.61 -3.81 9.59
C TYR A 133 4.43 -3.68 11.12
N PRO A 134 4.29 -2.44 11.65
CA PRO A 134 4.32 -2.17 13.07
C PRO A 134 3.00 -2.47 13.79
N GLU A 135 2.01 -3.06 13.12
CA GLU A 135 0.70 -3.36 13.67
C GLU A 135 0.80 -4.19 14.95
N ILE A 136 1.73 -5.14 14.99
CA ILE A 136 1.92 -6.03 16.13
C ILE A 136 2.34 -5.28 17.40
N ASP A 137 3.09 -4.18 17.24
CA ASP A 137 3.52 -3.33 18.37
C ASP A 137 2.35 -2.57 19.01
N LEU A 138 1.22 -2.50 18.30
CA LEU A 138 -0.03 -1.85 18.74
C LEU A 138 -1.09 -2.86 19.19
N GLY A 139 -0.75 -4.15 19.30
CA GLY A 139 -1.71 -5.21 19.57
C GLY A 139 -2.66 -5.50 18.40
N LEU A 140 -2.34 -5.01 17.21
CA LEU A 140 -3.08 -5.23 15.98
C LEU A 140 -2.43 -6.32 15.13
N LEU A 141 -3.14 -6.78 14.10
CA LEU A 141 -2.59 -7.76 13.16
C LEU A 141 -2.29 -7.11 11.81
N PRO A 142 -1.12 -7.36 11.20
CA PRO A 142 -0.87 -7.03 9.81
C PRO A 142 -1.58 -8.02 8.86
N ALA A 143 -2.90 -8.17 9.04
CA ALA A 143 -3.66 -9.35 8.62
C ALA A 143 -3.66 -9.59 7.11
N ILE A 144 -3.78 -8.54 6.29
CA ILE A 144 -3.73 -8.70 4.82
C ILE A 144 -2.37 -9.22 4.36
N HIS A 145 -1.30 -8.87 5.09
CA HIS A 145 0.06 -9.24 4.75
C HIS A 145 0.36 -10.72 5.02
N PHE A 146 -0.43 -11.41 5.84
CA PHE A 146 -0.36 -12.86 5.98
C PHE A 146 -0.63 -13.61 4.67
N ASN A 147 -1.44 -13.01 3.79
CA ASN A 147 -1.78 -13.61 2.51
C ASN A 147 -0.77 -13.31 1.39
N HIS A 148 -0.15 -12.14 1.41
CA HIS A 148 0.69 -11.65 0.30
C HIS A 148 2.18 -11.80 0.56
N LEU A 149 2.66 -11.37 1.72
CA LEU A 149 4.08 -11.28 1.99
C LEU A 149 4.80 -12.62 1.91
N PRO A 150 4.25 -13.74 2.44
CA PRO A 150 4.89 -15.06 2.31
C PRO A 150 5.07 -15.53 0.87
N LYS A 151 4.21 -15.10 -0.06
CA LYS A 151 4.31 -15.43 -1.48
C LYS A 151 5.44 -14.65 -2.17
N ILE A 152 5.77 -13.47 -1.67
CA ILE A 152 6.78 -12.57 -2.25
C ILE A 152 8.17 -12.86 -1.67
N VAL A 153 8.31 -12.88 -0.34
CA VAL A 153 9.61 -12.97 0.34
C VAL A 153 9.91 -14.34 0.94
N GLY A 154 8.96 -15.26 0.87
CA GLY A 154 9.01 -16.57 1.51
C GLY A 154 8.55 -16.54 2.97
N ARG A 155 8.07 -17.71 3.46
CA ARG A 155 7.40 -17.85 4.75
C ARG A 155 8.24 -17.35 5.94
N TYR A 156 9.51 -17.74 6.01
CA TYR A 156 10.33 -17.42 7.18
C TYR A 156 10.65 -15.93 7.31
N ARG A 157 10.97 -15.27 6.20
CA ARG A 157 11.19 -13.82 6.19
C ARG A 157 9.90 -13.07 6.49
N ALA A 158 8.78 -13.48 5.91
CA ALA A 158 7.49 -12.90 6.20
C ALA A 158 7.13 -13.00 7.69
N PHE A 159 7.36 -14.17 8.31
CA PHE A 159 7.12 -14.38 9.74
C PHE A 159 7.96 -13.41 10.59
N ASP A 160 9.28 -13.33 10.32
CA ASP A 160 10.16 -12.39 11.02
C ASP A 160 9.64 -10.96 10.93
N LEU A 161 9.36 -10.45 9.74
CA LEU A 161 8.92 -9.08 9.53
C LEU A 161 7.58 -8.76 10.18
N LEU A 162 6.60 -9.68 10.04
CA LEU A 162 5.23 -9.44 10.50
C LEU A 162 5.07 -9.62 12.01
N PHE A 163 5.87 -10.49 12.65
CA PHE A 163 5.75 -10.78 14.08
C PHE A 163 6.76 -10.03 14.95
N SER A 164 7.86 -9.52 14.37
CA SER A 164 8.77 -8.63 15.08
C SER A 164 8.39 -7.15 15.00
N GLY A 165 7.58 -6.76 14.01
CA GLY A 165 7.24 -5.35 13.75
C GLY A 165 8.44 -4.48 13.33
N ARG A 166 9.62 -5.09 13.18
CA ARG A 166 10.87 -4.35 12.92
C ARG A 166 10.84 -3.61 11.58
N LYS A 167 11.57 -2.51 11.54
CA LYS A 167 11.84 -1.78 10.30
C LYS A 167 12.95 -2.48 9.52
N PHE A 168 12.90 -2.35 8.19
CA PHE A 168 13.95 -2.79 7.28
C PHE A 168 14.15 -1.76 6.16
N ASP A 169 15.32 -1.74 5.58
CA ASP A 169 15.72 -0.76 4.57
C ASP A 169 15.53 -1.25 3.13
N ALA A 170 15.92 -0.42 2.18
CA ALA A 170 15.79 -0.72 0.76
C ALA A 170 16.76 -1.82 0.28
N ASP A 171 17.91 -2.01 0.95
CA ASP A 171 18.85 -3.09 0.64
C ASP A 171 18.27 -4.43 1.02
N GLU A 172 17.73 -4.54 2.23
CA GLU A 172 17.06 -5.75 2.69
C GLU A 172 15.83 -6.05 1.84
N ALA A 173 15.00 -5.03 1.54
CA ALA A 173 13.82 -5.18 0.68
C ALA A 173 14.18 -5.68 -0.72
N LEU A 174 15.28 -5.19 -1.32
CA LEU A 174 15.77 -5.66 -2.62
C LEU A 174 16.28 -7.10 -2.54
N SER A 175 17.03 -7.42 -1.50
CA SER A 175 17.59 -8.78 -1.31
C SER A 175 16.52 -9.86 -1.13
N MET A 176 15.35 -9.47 -0.61
CA MET A 176 14.19 -10.36 -0.43
C MET A 176 13.30 -10.47 -1.66
N GLY A 177 13.52 -9.63 -2.68
CA GLY A 177 12.65 -9.54 -3.84
C GLY A 177 11.33 -8.78 -3.58
N LEU A 178 11.23 -8.04 -2.47
CA LEU A 178 10.05 -7.22 -2.17
C LEU A 178 9.96 -5.99 -3.07
N ILE A 179 11.09 -5.42 -3.46
CA ILE A 179 11.15 -4.30 -4.41
C ILE A 179 11.92 -4.72 -5.67
N ASN A 180 11.55 -4.13 -6.81
CA ASN A 180 12.16 -4.43 -8.10
C ASN A 180 13.51 -3.72 -8.31
N LYS A 181 13.63 -2.49 -7.77
CA LYS A 181 14.83 -1.66 -7.90
C LYS A 181 15.03 -0.78 -6.67
N LYS A 182 16.31 -0.61 -6.30
CA LYS A 182 16.79 0.44 -5.40
C LYS A 182 17.64 1.42 -6.21
N VAL A 183 17.37 2.71 -6.07
CA VAL A 183 18.12 3.77 -6.80
C VAL A 183 18.45 4.93 -5.85
N PRO A 184 19.48 5.74 -6.16
CA PRO A 184 19.71 6.98 -5.41
C PRO A 184 18.45 7.86 -5.42
N GLN A 185 18.13 8.48 -4.28
CA GLN A 185 16.96 9.33 -4.10
C GLN A 185 16.77 10.35 -5.23
N ALA A 186 17.85 11.02 -5.62
CA ALA A 186 17.83 12.03 -6.69
C ALA A 186 17.36 11.48 -8.05
N ASN A 187 17.49 10.18 -8.29
CA ASN A 187 17.17 9.53 -9.58
C ASN A 187 15.82 8.78 -9.54
N LEU A 188 15.14 8.72 -8.38
CA LEU A 188 13.99 7.87 -8.17
C LEU A 188 12.86 8.11 -9.18
N ILE A 189 12.42 9.34 -9.30
CA ILE A 189 11.28 9.69 -10.19
C ILE A 189 11.64 9.47 -11.66
N GLU A 190 12.89 9.74 -12.06
CA GLU A 190 13.34 9.53 -13.42
C GLU A 190 13.39 8.02 -13.77
N GLU A 191 13.94 7.21 -12.88
CA GLU A 191 14.01 5.76 -13.09
C GLU A 191 12.60 5.11 -13.10
N ALA A 192 11.70 5.59 -12.25
CA ALA A 192 10.31 5.16 -12.26
C ALA A 192 9.61 5.51 -13.59
N LYS A 193 9.79 6.72 -14.10
CA LYS A 193 9.29 7.14 -15.42
C LYS A 193 9.89 6.30 -16.54
N LYS A 194 11.20 6.05 -16.51
CA LYS A 194 11.89 5.20 -17.48
C LYS A 194 11.30 3.78 -17.48
N THR A 195 11.05 3.22 -16.30
CA THR A 195 10.42 1.90 -16.18
C THR A 195 8.98 1.92 -16.70
N ALA A 196 8.17 2.92 -16.34
CA ALA A 196 6.81 3.08 -16.84
C ALA A 196 6.76 3.20 -18.38
N THR A 197 7.74 3.90 -18.98
CA THR A 197 7.88 4.07 -20.43
C THR A 197 8.05 2.74 -21.17
N LEU A 198 8.67 1.72 -20.55
CA LEU A 198 8.78 0.40 -21.16
C LEU A 198 7.40 -0.21 -21.48
N PHE A 199 6.41 0.09 -20.68
CA PHE A 199 5.03 -0.39 -20.87
C PHE A 199 4.26 0.47 -21.89
N THR A 200 4.51 1.79 -21.93
CA THR A 200 3.79 2.67 -22.86
C THR A 200 4.14 2.41 -24.34
N HIS A 201 5.23 1.72 -24.61
CA HIS A 201 5.64 1.31 -25.95
C HIS A 201 5.07 -0.07 -26.37
N LYS A 202 4.25 -0.69 -25.51
CA LYS A 202 3.62 -1.99 -25.83
C LYS A 202 2.17 -1.79 -26.26
N SER A 203 1.61 -2.80 -26.93
CA SER A 203 0.18 -2.79 -27.27
C SER A 203 -0.68 -2.68 -26.01
N PRO A 204 -1.52 -1.66 -25.84
CA PRO A 204 -2.39 -1.52 -24.68
C PRO A 204 -3.34 -2.72 -24.52
N THR A 205 -3.85 -3.25 -25.60
CA THR A 205 -4.72 -4.44 -25.60
C THR A 205 -3.97 -5.67 -25.08
N THR A 206 -2.74 -5.89 -25.55
CA THR A 206 -1.93 -7.02 -25.08
C THR A 206 -1.58 -6.88 -23.60
N ILE A 207 -1.16 -5.70 -23.15
CA ILE A 207 -0.88 -5.43 -21.72
C ILE A 207 -2.11 -5.72 -20.86
N LYS A 208 -3.27 -5.20 -21.25
CA LYS A 208 -4.53 -5.44 -20.53
C LYS A 208 -4.83 -6.94 -20.39
N LEU A 209 -4.78 -7.69 -21.49
CA LEU A 209 -5.09 -9.13 -21.50
C LEU A 209 -4.05 -9.94 -20.73
N ALA A 210 -2.76 -9.63 -20.92
CA ALA A 210 -1.67 -10.30 -20.23
C ALA A 210 -1.73 -10.06 -18.72
N ARG A 211 -1.93 -8.79 -18.28
CA ARG A 211 -2.06 -8.46 -16.87
C ARG A 211 -3.25 -9.17 -16.23
N ALA A 212 -4.41 -9.16 -16.87
CA ALA A 212 -5.59 -9.86 -16.37
C ALA A 212 -5.38 -11.38 -16.26
N ALA A 213 -4.69 -12.00 -17.23
CA ALA A 213 -4.34 -13.41 -17.17
C ALA A 213 -3.32 -13.70 -16.05
N PHE A 214 -2.28 -12.86 -15.93
CA PHE A 214 -1.28 -12.96 -14.87
C PHE A 214 -1.90 -12.91 -13.49
N MET A 215 -2.77 -11.92 -13.22
CA MET A 215 -3.46 -11.76 -11.93
C MET A 215 -4.31 -13.00 -11.60
N ARG A 216 -5.11 -13.49 -12.55
CA ARG A 216 -5.93 -14.69 -12.32
C ARG A 216 -5.12 -15.92 -11.97
N THR A 217 -3.94 -16.09 -12.59
CA THR A 217 -3.10 -17.27 -12.36
C THR A 217 -2.35 -17.20 -11.02
N ASN A 218 -1.92 -16.00 -10.61
CA ASN A 218 -1.08 -15.84 -9.43
C ASN A 218 -1.88 -15.62 -8.13
N ASP A 219 -3.15 -15.17 -8.24
CA ASP A 219 -3.97 -14.78 -7.09
C ASP A 219 -5.29 -15.57 -6.99
N LEU A 220 -5.24 -16.89 -7.18
CA LEU A 220 -6.42 -17.77 -7.14
C LEU A 220 -7.22 -17.67 -5.84
N ASP A 221 -6.54 -17.56 -4.69
CA ASP A 221 -7.15 -17.49 -3.35
C ASP A 221 -7.29 -16.06 -2.82
N TYR A 222 -6.98 -15.08 -3.63
CA TYR A 222 -6.90 -13.66 -3.25
C TYR A 222 -8.16 -13.18 -2.50
N ARG A 223 -9.34 -13.33 -3.07
CA ARG A 223 -10.59 -12.79 -2.48
C ARG A 223 -10.92 -13.44 -1.14
N ARG A 224 -10.69 -14.74 -1.01
CA ARG A 224 -10.89 -15.46 0.27
C ARG A 224 -9.90 -14.96 1.32
N GLY A 225 -8.61 -14.83 0.95
CA GLY A 225 -7.57 -14.38 1.86
C GLY A 225 -7.83 -12.96 2.37
N VAL A 226 -8.24 -12.05 1.49
CA VAL A 226 -8.54 -10.66 1.85
C VAL A 226 -9.78 -10.56 2.75
N ALA A 227 -10.84 -11.31 2.48
CA ALA A 227 -12.02 -11.34 3.34
C ALA A 227 -11.69 -11.85 4.76
N ASN A 228 -10.89 -12.91 4.85
CA ASN A 228 -10.43 -13.42 6.16
C ASN A 228 -9.57 -12.37 6.90
N ALA A 229 -8.72 -11.62 6.19
CA ALA A 229 -7.88 -10.58 6.79
C ALA A 229 -8.70 -9.45 7.43
N VAL A 230 -9.86 -9.08 6.86
CA VAL A 230 -10.79 -8.12 7.49
C VAL A 230 -11.28 -8.66 8.84
N GLU A 231 -11.71 -9.93 8.87
CA GLU A 231 -12.19 -10.55 10.11
C GLU A 231 -11.09 -10.64 11.16
N ASP A 232 -9.91 -11.11 10.79
CA ASP A 232 -8.76 -11.27 11.69
C ASP A 232 -8.34 -9.93 12.30
N PHE A 233 -8.25 -8.87 11.48
CA PHE A 233 -7.94 -7.54 11.98
C PHE A 233 -9.03 -7.01 12.91
N CYS A 234 -10.30 -7.12 12.54
CA CYS A 234 -11.41 -6.68 13.36
C CYS A 234 -11.41 -7.37 14.73
N ASN A 235 -11.18 -8.69 14.74
CA ASN A 235 -11.11 -9.46 15.99
C ASN A 235 -9.96 -8.97 16.88
N ALA A 236 -8.78 -8.72 16.31
CA ALA A 236 -7.64 -8.18 17.05
C ALA A 236 -7.91 -6.76 17.57
N ALA A 237 -8.41 -5.86 16.73
CA ALA A 237 -8.65 -4.46 17.07
C ALA A 237 -9.63 -4.27 18.24
N MET A 238 -10.51 -5.25 18.49
CA MET A 238 -11.47 -5.20 19.59
C MET A 238 -10.92 -5.76 20.91
N THR A 239 -9.69 -6.25 20.94
CA THR A 239 -9.08 -6.75 22.18
C THR A 239 -8.69 -5.61 23.13
N PRO A 240 -8.68 -5.83 24.46
CA PRO A 240 -8.14 -4.87 25.41
C PRO A 240 -6.70 -4.48 25.12
N ASP A 241 -5.88 -5.43 24.66
CA ASP A 241 -4.47 -5.19 24.32
C ASP A 241 -4.33 -4.25 23.14
N ALA A 242 -5.12 -4.40 22.08
CA ALA A 242 -5.11 -3.47 20.95
C ALA A 242 -5.48 -2.05 21.39
N GLN A 243 -6.52 -1.90 22.22
CA GLN A 243 -6.92 -0.60 22.75
C GLN A 243 -5.85 0.02 23.66
N GLU A 244 -5.18 -0.79 24.48
CA GLU A 244 -4.02 -0.34 25.28
C GLU A 244 -2.85 0.07 24.39
N GLY A 245 -2.49 -0.73 23.39
CA GLY A 245 -1.40 -0.43 22.46
C GLY A 245 -1.61 0.88 21.70
N LEU A 246 -2.84 1.11 21.21
CA LEU A 246 -3.22 2.35 20.53
C LEU A 246 -3.09 3.57 21.46
N ARG A 247 -3.62 3.49 22.70
CA ARG A 247 -3.51 4.57 23.68
C ARG A 247 -2.06 4.84 24.07
N ALA A 248 -1.30 3.80 24.36
CA ALA A 248 0.11 3.92 24.72
C ALA A 248 0.94 4.59 23.61
N PHE A 249 0.67 4.27 22.36
CA PHE A 249 1.32 4.90 21.21
C PHE A 249 1.02 6.41 21.16
N LEU A 250 -0.24 6.83 21.29
CA LEU A 250 -0.62 8.24 21.31
C LEU A 250 -0.02 9.01 22.50
N GLU A 251 0.01 8.37 23.68
CA GLU A 251 0.55 8.92 24.92
C GLU A 251 2.10 8.85 24.97
N LYS A 252 2.74 8.27 23.93
CA LYS A 252 4.20 8.09 23.82
C LYS A 252 4.80 7.34 25.01
N ARG A 253 4.09 6.36 25.54
CA ARG A 253 4.53 5.47 26.61
C ARG A 253 4.61 4.02 26.14
N LYS A 254 5.22 3.14 26.93
CA LYS A 254 5.17 1.69 26.68
C LYS A 254 3.77 1.15 27.01
N PRO A 255 3.24 0.22 26.18
CA PRO A 255 1.99 -0.46 26.52
C PRO A 255 2.17 -1.40 27.70
N ASN A 256 1.09 -1.58 28.46
CA ASN A 256 1.05 -2.50 29.60
C ASN A 256 0.16 -3.68 29.21
N TRP A 257 0.76 -4.68 28.59
CA TRP A 257 0.06 -5.91 28.18
C TRP A 257 -0.43 -6.68 29.42
N LYS A 258 -1.67 -7.15 29.38
CA LYS A 258 -2.27 -7.94 30.46
C LYS A 258 -2.24 -9.43 30.13
#